data_127b01c797740281bddec807c0ecbb18
#
_entry.id   127b01c797740281bddec807c0ecbb18
#
_cell.length_a   1.000
_cell.length_b   1.000
_cell.length_c   1.000
_cell.angle_alpha   90.00
_cell.angle_beta   90.00
_cell.angle_gamma   90.00
#
_symmetry.space_group_name_H-M   'P 1'
#
loop_
_entity.id
_entity.type
_entity.pdbx_description
1 polymer ?
#
loop_
_entity_poly.entity_id
_entity_poly.type
_entity_poly.pdbx_seq_one_letter_code
_entity_poly.pdbx_strand_id
1 'polypeptide(L)'
;MSVRLSKKWLSIDEARGLLRGNLGVFQLADAQQNTRYIGYAGGKSLFGLKGEVSAAIERLPAAKLVRWEVTTSYLSRYKELLMLHHYDYGELPPDNPPPAAITLGKLRPAG
;
A
#
# COMPACT_ATOMS: atom_id res chain seq x y z
N MET A 1 16.96 -0.98 -8.73
CA MET A 1 16.00 -0.40 -9.68
C MET A 1 14.61 -0.35 -9.09
N SER A 2 13.96 0.79 -9.21
CA SER A 2 12.61 0.96 -8.68
C SER A 2 11.58 0.44 -9.67
N VAL A 3 10.72 -0.45 -9.18
CA VAL A 3 9.71 -1.09 -10.03
C VAL A 3 8.33 -0.84 -9.45
N ARG A 4 7.42 -0.36 -10.27
CA ARG A 4 6.05 -0.13 -9.85
C ARG A 4 5.33 -1.45 -9.66
N LEU A 5 4.34 -1.44 -8.78
CA LEU A 5 3.50 -2.61 -8.59
C LEU A 5 2.52 -2.68 -9.76
N SER A 6 2.76 -3.62 -10.65
CA SER A 6 2.00 -3.72 -11.90
C SER A 6 0.99 -4.85 -11.91
N LYS A 7 0.67 -5.41 -10.74
CA LYS A 7 -0.31 -6.47 -10.66
C LYS A 7 -1.70 -5.94 -10.98
N LYS A 8 -2.54 -6.83 -11.50
CA LYS A 8 -3.91 -6.48 -11.85
C LYS A 8 -4.69 -6.07 -10.61
N TRP A 9 -5.50 -5.03 -10.74
CA TRP A 9 -6.44 -4.66 -9.69
C TRP A 9 -7.53 -5.71 -9.56
N LEU A 10 -7.87 -6.06 -8.33
CA LEU A 10 -8.95 -7.00 -8.03
C LEU A 10 -10.01 -6.27 -7.21
N SER A 11 -11.26 -6.71 -7.34
CA SER A 11 -12.30 -6.22 -6.47
C SER A 11 -12.03 -6.69 -5.05
N ILE A 12 -12.61 -6.01 -4.08
CA ILE A 12 -12.43 -6.39 -2.67
C ILE A 12 -12.93 -7.81 -2.42
N ASP A 13 -14.05 -8.19 -3.03
CA ASP A 13 -14.59 -9.53 -2.85
C ASP A 13 -13.65 -10.59 -3.42
N GLU A 14 -13.09 -10.37 -4.60
CA GLU A 14 -12.12 -11.30 -5.17
C GLU A 14 -10.90 -11.41 -4.28
N ALA A 15 -10.41 -10.28 -3.79
CA ALA A 15 -9.21 -10.24 -2.98
C ALA A 15 -9.40 -11.01 -1.67
N ARG A 16 -10.58 -10.91 -1.06
CA ARG A 16 -10.84 -11.61 0.20
C ARG A 16 -10.67 -13.11 0.08
N GLY A 17 -10.95 -13.66 -1.08
CA GLY A 17 -10.77 -15.10 -1.31
C GLY A 17 -9.33 -15.50 -1.55
N LEU A 18 -8.46 -14.55 -1.86
CA LEU A 18 -7.07 -14.84 -2.23
C LEU A 18 -6.07 -14.39 -1.18
N LEU A 19 -6.38 -13.36 -0.40
CA LEU A 19 -5.45 -12.84 0.59
C LEU A 19 -5.19 -13.85 1.70
N ARG A 20 -3.93 -13.88 2.15
CA ARG A 20 -3.48 -14.76 3.21
C ARG A 20 -2.67 -13.94 4.22
N GLY A 21 -2.16 -14.62 5.22
CA GLY A 21 -1.37 -13.98 6.28
C GLY A 21 0.08 -13.73 5.92
N ASN A 22 0.39 -13.50 4.66
CA ASN A 22 1.75 -13.26 4.20
C ASN A 22 2.21 -11.85 4.56
N LEU A 23 3.53 -11.67 4.59
CA LEU A 23 4.13 -10.35 4.68
C LEU A 23 4.18 -9.74 3.28
N GLY A 24 4.08 -8.43 3.20
CA GLY A 24 4.16 -7.79 1.89
C GLY A 24 3.63 -6.38 1.89
N VAL A 25 3.34 -5.90 0.69
CA VAL A 25 2.82 -4.55 0.47
C VAL A 25 1.51 -4.63 -0.31
N PHE A 26 0.70 -3.59 -0.19
CA PHE A 26 -0.56 -3.55 -0.93
C PHE A 26 -0.92 -2.13 -1.31
N GLN A 27 -1.79 -2.01 -2.31
CA GLN A 27 -2.34 -0.73 -2.73
C GLN A 27 -3.85 -0.85 -2.81
N LEU A 28 -4.52 0.21 -2.40
CA LEU A 28 -5.97 0.33 -2.54
C LEU A 28 -6.27 1.43 -3.53
N ALA A 29 -7.31 1.25 -4.33
CA ALA A 29 -7.70 2.23 -5.33
C ALA A 29 -9.21 2.44 -5.31
N ASP A 30 -9.65 3.56 -5.88
CA ASP A 30 -11.07 3.80 -6.07
C ASP A 30 -11.57 3.05 -7.31
N ALA A 31 -12.84 3.19 -7.64
CA ALA A 31 -13.44 2.49 -8.76
C ALA A 31 -12.84 2.87 -10.11
N GLN A 32 -12.18 4.01 -10.21
CA GLN A 32 -11.52 4.46 -11.42
C GLN A 32 -10.05 4.07 -11.47
N GLN A 33 -9.61 3.22 -10.53
CA GLN A 33 -8.23 2.72 -10.45
C GLN A 33 -7.21 3.80 -10.06
N ASN A 34 -7.68 4.85 -9.39
CA ASN A 34 -6.76 5.83 -8.81
C ASN A 34 -6.29 5.33 -7.46
N THR A 35 -4.98 5.23 -7.27
CA THR A 35 -4.42 4.75 -6.01
C THR A 35 -4.76 5.70 -4.88
N ARG A 36 -5.40 5.17 -3.84
CA ARG A 36 -5.83 5.94 -2.68
C ARG A 36 -4.96 5.70 -1.45
N TYR A 37 -4.36 4.52 -1.35
CA TYR A 37 -3.61 4.15 -0.16
C TYR A 37 -2.58 3.08 -0.49
N ILE A 38 -1.41 3.19 0.11
CA ILE A 38 -0.35 2.19 0.03
C ILE A 38 -0.03 1.77 1.46
N GLY A 39 -0.03 0.46 1.71
CA GLY A 39 0.23 -0.07 3.03
C GLY A 39 1.12 -1.29 2.98
N TYR A 40 1.41 -1.84 4.16
CA TYR A 40 2.22 -3.05 4.24
C TYR A 40 1.78 -3.91 5.41
N ALA A 41 2.17 -5.19 5.35
CA ALA A 41 2.03 -6.12 6.45
C ALA A 41 3.43 -6.56 6.84
N GLY A 42 3.79 -6.32 8.07
CA GLY A 42 5.13 -6.59 8.57
C GLY A 42 5.14 -7.58 9.70
N GLY A 43 6.28 -7.71 10.34
CA GLY A 43 6.46 -8.68 11.42
C GLY A 43 5.55 -8.49 12.62
N LYS A 44 4.97 -7.30 12.78
CA LYS A 44 4.04 -7.02 13.87
C LYS A 44 2.59 -7.14 13.47
N SER A 45 2.30 -7.48 12.22
CA SER A 45 0.93 -7.65 11.74
C SER A 45 0.42 -9.01 12.16
N LEU A 46 -0.66 -9.04 12.94
CA LEU A 46 -1.17 -10.30 13.48
C LEU A 46 -1.65 -11.27 12.40
N PHE A 47 -2.27 -10.75 11.36
CA PHE A 47 -2.85 -11.58 10.32
C PHE A 47 -2.28 -11.28 8.94
N GLY A 48 -1.10 -10.67 8.89
CA GLY A 48 -0.41 -10.39 7.64
C GLY A 48 -1.22 -9.51 6.71
N LEU A 49 -1.04 -9.70 5.41
CA LEU A 49 -1.72 -8.91 4.39
C LEU A 49 -3.23 -8.96 4.52
N LYS A 50 -3.78 -10.14 4.78
CA LYS A 50 -5.23 -10.27 4.91
C LYS A 50 -5.77 -9.34 6.00
N GLY A 51 -5.13 -9.33 7.16
CA GLY A 51 -5.56 -8.48 8.26
C GLY A 51 -5.37 -7.01 7.99
N GLU A 52 -4.20 -6.64 7.44
CA GLU A 52 -3.91 -5.23 7.19
C GLU A 52 -4.81 -4.66 6.10
N VAL A 53 -5.06 -5.41 5.03
CA VAL A 53 -5.95 -4.96 3.97
C VAL A 53 -7.38 -4.81 4.50
N SER A 54 -7.86 -5.80 5.27
CA SER A 54 -9.21 -5.73 5.84
C SER A 54 -9.39 -4.50 6.72
N ALA A 55 -8.41 -4.22 7.59
CA ALA A 55 -8.47 -3.06 8.47
C ALA A 55 -8.47 -1.75 7.67
N ALA A 56 -7.66 -1.69 6.61
CA ALA A 56 -7.59 -0.49 5.79
C ALA A 56 -8.90 -0.25 5.05
N ILE A 57 -9.51 -1.31 4.51
CA ILE A 57 -10.78 -1.20 3.79
C ILE A 57 -11.86 -0.65 4.71
N GLU A 58 -11.89 -1.08 5.97
CA GLU A 58 -12.87 -0.58 6.91
C GLU A 58 -12.74 0.92 7.17
N ARG A 59 -11.50 1.43 7.14
CA ARG A 59 -11.24 2.84 7.40
C ARG A 59 -11.42 3.71 6.17
N LEU A 60 -11.37 3.14 4.98
CA LEU A 60 -11.25 3.90 3.74
C LEU A 60 -12.42 3.59 2.81
N PRO A 61 -13.55 4.29 2.98
CA PRO A 61 -14.74 3.98 2.19
C PRO A 61 -14.59 4.18 0.69
N ALA A 62 -13.61 4.95 0.25
CA ALA A 62 -13.38 5.12 -1.18
C ALA A 62 -12.66 3.94 -1.81
N ALA A 63 -12.09 3.04 -1.01
CA ALA A 63 -11.35 1.89 -1.52
C ALA A 63 -12.31 0.86 -2.12
N LYS A 64 -12.13 0.55 -3.40
CA LYS A 64 -12.95 -0.41 -4.12
C LYS A 64 -12.13 -1.51 -4.76
N LEU A 65 -10.86 -1.28 -4.98
CA LEU A 65 -9.96 -2.21 -5.65
C LEU A 65 -8.70 -2.39 -4.83
N VAL A 66 -8.07 -3.55 -4.96
CA VAL A 66 -6.85 -3.85 -4.22
C VAL A 66 -5.90 -4.68 -5.10
N ARG A 67 -4.62 -4.48 -4.86
CA ARG A 67 -3.57 -5.37 -5.37
C ARG A 67 -2.45 -5.41 -4.35
N TRP A 68 -1.67 -6.49 -4.38
CA TRP A 68 -0.63 -6.68 -3.37
C TRP A 68 0.52 -7.49 -3.92
N GLU A 69 1.62 -7.46 -3.17
CA GLU A 69 2.81 -8.23 -3.51
C GLU A 69 3.34 -8.85 -2.22
N VAL A 70 3.54 -10.17 -2.24
CA VAL A 70 4.12 -10.89 -1.10
C VAL A 70 5.63 -10.69 -1.13
N THR A 71 6.19 -10.17 -0.05
CA THR A 71 7.63 -9.97 0.04
C THR A 71 8.04 -9.84 1.50
N THR A 72 9.23 -10.37 1.84
CA THR A 72 9.80 -10.18 3.16
C THR A 72 10.47 -8.82 3.27
N SER A 73 10.78 -8.18 2.16
CA SER A 73 11.36 -6.84 2.13
C SER A 73 10.29 -5.77 2.12
N TYR A 74 9.28 -5.94 2.96
CA TYR A 74 8.08 -5.11 2.92
C TYR A 74 8.34 -3.64 3.22
N LEU A 75 9.23 -3.32 4.14
CA LEU A 75 9.49 -1.91 4.45
C LEU A 75 10.18 -1.19 3.30
N SER A 76 11.19 -1.83 2.70
CA SER A 76 11.87 -1.24 1.55
C SER A 76 10.91 -1.08 0.39
N ARG A 77 10.10 -2.09 0.14
CA ARG A 77 9.14 -2.07 -0.95
C ARG A 77 8.05 -1.02 -0.72
N TYR A 78 7.60 -0.90 0.52
CA TYR A 78 6.60 0.10 0.90
C TYR A 78 7.13 1.51 0.61
N LYS A 79 8.34 1.81 1.07
CA LYS A 79 8.94 3.12 0.82
C LYS A 79 9.15 3.36 -0.66
N GLU A 80 9.57 2.35 -1.40
CA GLU A 80 9.74 2.45 -2.84
C GLU A 80 8.43 2.81 -3.54
N LEU A 81 7.34 2.14 -3.17
CA LEU A 81 6.05 2.42 -3.77
C LEU A 81 5.57 3.83 -3.46
N LEU A 82 5.79 4.30 -2.22
CA LEU A 82 5.43 5.67 -1.86
C LEU A 82 6.24 6.68 -2.67
N MET A 83 7.54 6.44 -2.81
CA MET A 83 8.41 7.33 -3.59
C MET A 83 7.99 7.35 -5.05
N LEU A 84 7.67 6.21 -5.62
CA LEU A 84 7.23 6.14 -7.01
C LEU A 84 5.92 6.88 -7.21
N HIS A 85 4.98 6.75 -6.28
CA HIS A 85 3.71 7.47 -6.37
C HIS A 85 3.96 8.98 -6.30
N HIS A 86 4.80 9.40 -5.38
CA HIS A 86 5.15 10.82 -5.27
C HIS A 86 5.82 11.33 -6.54
N TYR A 87 6.70 10.52 -7.12
CA TYR A 87 7.35 10.88 -8.37
C TYR A 87 6.34 11.03 -9.51
N ASP A 88 5.39 10.09 -9.59
CA ASP A 88 4.42 10.07 -10.69
C ASP A 88 3.36 11.17 -10.57
N TYR A 89 2.96 11.52 -9.37
CA TYR A 89 1.80 12.40 -9.15
C TYR A 89 2.11 13.67 -8.35
N GLY A 90 3.33 13.82 -7.87
CA GLY A 90 3.71 15.00 -7.10
C GLY A 90 3.25 15.00 -5.65
N GLU A 91 2.59 13.93 -5.20
CA GLU A 91 2.09 13.83 -3.84
C GLU A 91 1.88 12.37 -3.47
N LEU A 92 1.73 12.11 -2.17
CA LEU A 92 1.41 10.76 -1.69
C LEU A 92 -0.07 10.46 -1.97
N PRO A 93 -0.47 9.18 -1.91
CA PRO A 93 -1.88 8.84 -2.11
C PRO A 93 -2.76 9.59 -1.09
N PRO A 94 -3.98 9.98 -1.49
CA PRO A 94 -4.82 10.83 -0.64
C PRO A 94 -5.10 10.29 0.76
N ASP A 95 -5.20 8.99 0.90
CA ASP A 95 -5.57 8.39 2.19
C ASP A 95 -4.37 7.97 3.03
N ASN A 96 -3.15 8.16 2.53
CA ASN A 96 -1.97 7.93 3.34
C ASN A 96 -1.78 9.11 4.31
N PRO A 97 -1.14 8.87 5.48
CA PRO A 97 -0.88 9.96 6.41
C PRO A 97 -0.04 11.06 5.76
N PRO A 98 -0.16 12.30 6.22
CA PRO A 98 0.69 13.38 5.71
C PRO A 98 2.17 13.01 5.82
N PRO A 99 3.01 13.53 4.92
CA PRO A 99 4.45 13.22 4.95
C PRO A 99 5.11 13.46 6.31
N ALA A 100 4.63 14.46 7.04
CA ALA A 100 5.22 14.77 8.34
C ALA A 100 4.96 13.68 9.37
N ALA A 101 3.97 12.83 9.16
CA ALA A 101 3.61 11.78 10.10
C ALA A 101 4.35 10.48 9.86
N ILE A 102 5.13 10.40 8.80
CA ILE A 102 5.91 9.21 8.49
C ILE A 102 7.35 9.64 8.26
N THR A 103 8.26 8.77 8.67
CA THR A 103 9.67 9.08 8.53
C THR A 103 10.16 8.97 7.09
N LEU A 104 9.32 9.33 6.16
CA LEU A 104 9.74 9.56 4.80
C LEU A 104 10.64 10.79 4.73
N GLY A 105 10.82 11.43 5.87
CA GLY A 105 11.86 12.40 5.99
C GLY A 105 13.19 11.88 5.49
N LYS A 106 13.31 10.58 5.42
CA LYS A 106 14.46 9.96 4.78
C LYS A 106 14.55 10.27 3.30
N LEU A 107 13.47 10.65 2.71
CA LEU A 107 13.47 11.08 1.32
C LEU A 107 14.15 12.42 1.17
N ARG A 108 14.25 13.15 2.27
CA ARG A 108 14.99 14.40 2.31
C ARG A 108 16.43 14.07 2.70
N PRO A 109 17.39 14.75 2.11
CA PRO A 109 18.80 14.44 2.37
C PRO A 109 19.16 14.49 3.83
N ALA A 110 18.69 15.44 4.56
CA ALA A 110 19.02 15.60 5.95
C ALA A 110 17.98 15.01 6.87
N GLY A 111 16.97 14.49 6.28
CA GLY A 111 15.85 14.04 7.09
C GLY A 111 15.95 12.65 7.41
#